data_84e57cab7f386c648061f6077864af8d
#
_entry.id   84e57cab7f386c648061f6077864af8d
#
_cell.length_a   1.000
_cell.length_b   1.000
_cell.length_c   1.000
_cell.angle_alpha   90.00
_cell.angle_beta   90.00
_cell.angle_gamma   90.00
#
_symmetry.space_group_name_H-M   'P 1'
#
loop_
_entity.id
_entity.type
_entity.pdbx_description
1 polymer ?
#
loop_
_entity_poly.entity_id
_entity_poly.type
_entity_poly.pdbx_seq_one_letter_code
_entity_poly.pdbx_strand_id
1 'polypeptide(L)'
;MQQPFLETRVDKFIFRVHPDYLYDEMGIWAAMDKSSGIARLGLSDFRQQSSGDVAFVSLPPVGTQVTAGKELCTVETIKVDLEVPAPFDGEIVAVNEALEDAPELINQDPYGKGWLVDVRPAAWPAAGLLDAPAYLTVMTAQAEAEAAS
;
A
#
# COMPACT_ATOMS: atom_id res chain seq x y z
N MET A 1 -22.90 -1.08 6.88
CA MET A 1 -21.97 -2.06 7.46
C MET A 1 -20.76 -2.23 6.59
N GLN A 2 -19.59 -2.22 7.19
CA GLN A 2 -18.37 -2.52 6.45
C GLN A 2 -18.34 -4.02 6.14
N GLN A 3 -17.89 -4.34 4.92
CA GLN A 3 -17.62 -5.73 4.60
C GLN A 3 -16.39 -6.20 5.36
N PRO A 4 -16.35 -7.46 5.79
CA PRO A 4 -15.18 -7.99 6.45
C PRO A 4 -14.00 -8.07 5.47
N PHE A 5 -12.79 -7.98 6.00
CA PHE A 5 -11.59 -8.20 5.20
C PHE A 5 -11.61 -9.59 4.57
N LEU A 6 -11.09 -9.68 3.33
CA LEU A 6 -10.74 -10.97 2.77
C LEU A 6 -9.48 -11.45 3.47
N GLU A 7 -9.34 -12.76 3.65
CA GLU A 7 -8.20 -13.32 4.36
C GLU A 7 -7.65 -14.53 3.64
N THR A 8 -6.34 -14.74 3.77
CA THR A 8 -5.70 -15.99 3.42
C THR A 8 -4.71 -16.36 4.51
N ARG A 9 -4.53 -17.68 4.72
CA ARG A 9 -3.53 -18.19 5.66
C ARG A 9 -2.43 -18.89 4.88
N VAL A 10 -1.18 -18.47 5.14
CA VAL A 10 0.00 -19.14 4.60
C VAL A 10 0.90 -19.45 5.78
N ASP A 11 1.15 -20.75 6.01
CA ASP A 11 1.86 -21.23 7.18
C ASP A 11 1.13 -20.75 8.45
N LYS A 12 1.81 -20.07 9.35
CA LYS A 12 1.21 -19.56 10.60
C LYS A 12 0.68 -18.13 10.47
N PHE A 13 0.84 -17.51 9.30
CA PHE A 13 0.50 -16.10 9.09
C PHE A 13 -0.88 -15.96 8.45
N ILE A 14 -1.63 -14.97 8.92
CA ILE A 14 -2.91 -14.57 8.31
C ILE A 14 -2.70 -13.21 7.67
N PHE A 15 -3.06 -13.09 6.39
CA PHE A 15 -2.96 -11.87 5.63
C PHE A 15 -4.35 -11.40 5.24
N ARG A 16 -4.61 -10.09 5.42
CA ARG A 16 -5.91 -9.48 5.15
C ARG A 16 -5.84 -8.55 3.95
N VAL A 17 -6.93 -8.50 3.21
CA VAL A 17 -7.10 -7.64 2.03
C VAL A 17 -8.40 -6.86 2.21
N HIS A 18 -8.31 -5.52 2.10
CA HIS A 18 -9.50 -4.68 2.22
C HIS A 18 -10.35 -4.85 0.96
N PRO A 19 -11.65 -5.23 1.09
CA PRO A 19 -12.46 -5.64 -0.06
C PRO A 19 -12.80 -4.51 -1.03
N ASP A 20 -12.74 -3.26 -0.59
CA ASP A 20 -13.17 -2.10 -1.38
C ASP A 20 -12.01 -1.37 -2.07
N TYR A 21 -10.77 -1.81 -1.84
CA TYR A 21 -9.60 -1.14 -2.40
C TYR A 21 -9.10 -1.85 -3.66
N LEU A 22 -8.32 -1.13 -4.46
CA LEU A 22 -7.60 -1.69 -5.59
C LEU A 22 -6.13 -1.84 -5.21
N TYR A 23 -5.41 -2.71 -5.92
CA TYR A 23 -4.04 -3.08 -5.55
C TYR A 23 -3.17 -3.22 -6.79
N ASP A 24 -1.88 -2.86 -6.66
CA ASP A 24 -0.92 -3.28 -7.65
C ASP A 24 -0.23 -4.58 -7.19
N GLU A 25 0.58 -5.16 -8.07
CA GLU A 25 1.28 -6.42 -7.78
C GLU A 25 2.35 -6.29 -6.69
N MET A 26 2.81 -5.06 -6.44
CA MET A 26 3.81 -4.78 -5.41
C MET A 26 3.20 -4.66 -4.02
N GLY A 27 1.87 -4.78 -3.90
CA GLY A 27 1.19 -4.71 -2.61
C GLY A 27 0.90 -3.29 -2.16
N ILE A 28 0.73 -2.36 -3.09
CA ILE A 28 0.30 -1.01 -2.78
C ILE A 28 -1.20 -0.92 -3.04
N TRP A 29 -1.95 -0.47 -2.03
CA TRP A 29 -3.40 -0.31 -2.19
C TRP A 29 -3.73 1.13 -2.58
N ALA A 30 -4.85 1.27 -3.29
CA ALA A 30 -5.39 2.56 -3.69
C ALA A 30 -6.87 2.61 -3.34
N ALA A 31 -7.26 3.64 -2.59
CA ALA A 31 -8.65 3.89 -2.22
C ALA A 31 -9.08 5.22 -2.84
N MET A 32 -9.95 5.14 -3.84
CA MET A 32 -10.43 6.32 -4.57
C MET A 32 -11.58 6.97 -3.83
N ASP A 33 -11.46 8.27 -3.57
CA ASP A 33 -12.58 9.10 -3.15
C ASP A 33 -13.23 9.67 -4.41
N LYS A 34 -14.40 9.16 -4.75
CA LYS A 34 -15.10 9.54 -5.97
C LYS A 34 -15.52 11.00 -5.99
N SER A 35 -15.74 11.61 -4.83
CA SER A 35 -16.18 12.99 -4.75
C SER A 35 -15.03 13.97 -5.04
N SER A 36 -13.82 13.64 -4.63
CA SER A 36 -12.65 14.51 -4.84
C SER A 36 -11.79 14.11 -6.03
N GLY A 37 -11.89 12.85 -6.47
CA GLY A 37 -11.00 12.30 -7.48
C GLY A 37 -9.60 12.04 -6.97
N ILE A 38 -9.42 11.96 -5.66
CA ILE A 38 -8.12 11.72 -4.99
C ILE A 38 -8.06 10.26 -4.56
N ALA A 39 -6.95 9.60 -4.86
CA ALA A 39 -6.69 8.24 -4.42
C ALA A 39 -5.71 8.24 -3.26
N ARG A 40 -6.08 7.58 -2.17
CA ARG A 40 -5.19 7.37 -1.02
C ARG A 40 -4.42 6.08 -1.23
N LEU A 41 -3.12 6.11 -0.98
CA LEU A 41 -2.23 4.97 -1.17
C LEU A 41 -1.62 4.52 0.14
N GLY A 42 -1.37 3.22 0.25
CA GLY A 42 -0.67 2.63 1.39
C GLY A 42 -0.14 1.25 1.07
N LEU A 43 0.48 0.61 2.04
CA LEU A 43 0.99 -0.75 1.91
C LEU A 43 -0.07 -1.75 2.37
N SER A 44 -0.21 -2.86 1.64
CA SER A 44 -1.10 -3.94 2.06
C SER A 44 -0.58 -4.60 3.33
N ASP A 45 -1.46 -5.33 4.00
CA ASP A 45 -1.10 -6.10 5.19
C ASP A 45 0.04 -7.08 4.90
N PHE A 46 -0.03 -7.80 3.78
CA PHE A 46 1.05 -8.70 3.38
C PHE A 46 2.37 -7.95 3.23
N ARG A 47 2.35 -6.80 2.55
CA ARG A 47 3.58 -6.05 2.28
C ARG A 47 4.24 -5.58 3.56
N GLN A 48 3.47 -5.07 4.52
CA GLN A 48 4.03 -4.63 5.79
C GLN A 48 4.51 -5.81 6.65
N GLN A 49 3.80 -6.95 6.67
CA GLN A 49 4.25 -8.13 7.41
C GLN A 49 5.55 -8.68 6.83
N SER A 50 5.64 -8.73 5.51
CA SER A 50 6.81 -9.21 4.78
C SER A 50 8.04 -8.33 5.01
N SER A 51 7.83 -7.02 5.13
CA SER A 51 8.93 -6.05 5.25
C SER A 51 9.42 -5.85 6.68
N GLY A 52 8.59 -6.13 7.68
CA GLY A 52 8.96 -6.02 9.10
C GLY A 52 8.56 -4.67 9.72
N ASP A 53 9.00 -4.49 10.97
CA ASP A 53 8.63 -3.30 11.75
C ASP A 53 9.24 -2.03 11.16
N VAL A 54 8.39 -1.04 10.91
CA VAL A 54 8.80 0.23 10.30
C VAL A 54 9.47 1.12 11.33
N ALA A 55 10.65 1.61 10.98
CA ALA A 55 11.44 2.50 11.83
C ALA A 55 11.37 3.95 11.34
N PHE A 56 11.28 4.18 10.02
CA PHE A 56 11.34 5.50 9.44
C PHE A 56 10.65 5.52 8.07
N VAL A 57 10.01 6.63 7.73
CA VAL A 57 9.35 6.81 6.43
C VAL A 57 9.81 8.12 5.82
N SER A 58 10.24 8.10 4.57
CA SER A 58 10.60 9.29 3.82
C SER A 58 9.53 9.51 2.74
N LEU A 59 8.71 10.56 2.94
CA LEU A 59 7.61 10.90 2.06
C LEU A 59 7.99 12.05 1.12
N PRO A 60 7.47 12.07 -0.12
CA PRO A 60 7.76 13.16 -1.05
C PRO A 60 7.02 14.44 -0.63
N PRO A 61 7.50 15.61 -1.05
CA PRO A 61 6.75 16.86 -0.82
C PRO A 61 5.42 16.88 -1.59
N VAL A 62 4.44 17.57 -1.03
CA VAL A 62 3.19 17.89 -1.74
C VAL A 62 3.54 18.64 -3.02
N GLY A 63 2.86 18.32 -4.11
CA GLY A 63 3.11 18.89 -5.43
C GLY A 63 4.06 18.07 -6.29
N THR A 64 4.69 17.03 -5.73
CA THR A 64 5.58 16.14 -6.49
C THR A 64 4.78 15.40 -7.55
N GLN A 65 5.31 15.38 -8.78
CA GLN A 65 4.78 14.52 -9.83
C GLN A 65 5.34 13.12 -9.68
N VAL A 66 4.47 12.14 -9.70
CA VAL A 66 4.87 10.73 -9.59
C VAL A 66 4.61 10.01 -10.89
N THR A 67 5.49 9.07 -11.21
CA THR A 67 5.43 8.29 -12.44
C THR A 67 5.37 6.82 -12.08
N ALA A 68 4.45 6.08 -12.72
CA ALA A 68 4.29 4.64 -12.50
C ALA A 68 5.63 3.91 -12.57
N GLY A 69 5.91 3.09 -11.58
CA GLY A 69 7.14 2.31 -11.49
C GLY A 69 8.35 3.06 -10.94
N LYS A 70 8.27 4.38 -10.79
CA LYS A 70 9.34 5.18 -10.18
C LYS A 70 9.09 5.31 -8.68
N GLU A 71 10.14 5.63 -7.92
CA GLU A 71 10.05 5.74 -6.47
C GLU A 71 8.99 6.75 -6.03
N LEU A 72 8.07 6.31 -5.20
CA LEU A 72 7.06 7.15 -4.54
C LEU A 72 7.58 7.61 -3.18
N CYS A 73 8.04 6.68 -2.38
CA CYS A 73 8.58 6.94 -1.04
C CYS A 73 9.49 5.79 -0.62
N THR A 74 10.18 5.99 0.50
CA THR A 74 11.01 4.95 1.10
C THR A 74 10.50 4.64 2.50
N VAL A 75 10.35 3.35 2.80
CA VAL A 75 9.96 2.85 4.12
C VAL A 75 11.12 2.04 4.66
N GLU A 76 11.77 2.54 5.70
CA GLU A 76 12.88 1.83 6.35
C GLU A 76 12.34 0.97 7.47
N THR A 77 12.63 -0.32 7.42
CA THR A 77 12.26 -1.26 8.48
C THR A 77 13.50 -1.79 9.15
N ILE A 78 13.32 -2.49 10.27
CA ILE A 78 14.44 -3.13 10.97
C ILE A 78 15.10 -4.22 10.12
N LYS A 79 14.43 -4.66 9.07
CA LYS A 79 14.87 -5.77 8.22
C LYS A 79 15.43 -5.29 6.87
N VAL A 80 14.75 -4.35 6.22
CA VAL A 80 15.08 -3.87 4.86
C VAL A 80 14.72 -2.40 4.70
N ASP A 81 15.33 -1.77 3.70
CA ASP A 81 14.87 -0.47 3.18
C ASP A 81 14.00 -0.74 1.96
N LEU A 82 12.73 -0.39 2.08
CA LEU A 82 11.75 -0.66 1.04
C LEU A 82 11.54 0.58 0.19
N GLU A 83 11.96 0.52 -1.08
CA GLU A 83 11.62 1.55 -2.05
C GLU A 83 10.24 1.23 -2.59
N VAL A 84 9.27 2.12 -2.33
CA VAL A 84 7.87 1.93 -2.73
C VAL A 84 7.67 2.60 -4.09
N PRO A 85 7.42 1.83 -5.17
CA PRO A 85 7.18 2.44 -6.48
C PRO A 85 5.77 2.98 -6.57
N ALA A 86 5.58 4.05 -7.35
CA ALA A 86 4.24 4.58 -7.60
C ALA A 86 3.44 3.58 -8.45
N PRO A 87 2.18 3.30 -8.09
CA PRO A 87 1.36 2.38 -8.87
C PRO A 87 0.80 2.98 -10.16
N PHE A 88 0.81 4.30 -10.29
CA PHE A 88 0.32 5.03 -11.47
C PHE A 88 0.86 6.46 -11.47
N ASP A 89 0.69 7.14 -12.59
CA ASP A 89 1.09 8.54 -12.73
C ASP A 89 0.10 9.47 -12.01
N GLY A 90 0.61 10.53 -11.42
CA GLY A 90 -0.22 11.52 -10.74
C GLY A 90 0.57 12.58 -10.02
N GLU A 91 -0.12 13.30 -9.16
CA GLU A 91 0.46 14.38 -8.37
C GLU A 91 0.16 14.15 -6.89
N ILE A 92 1.17 14.26 -6.03
CA ILE A 92 1.01 14.18 -4.58
C ILE A 92 0.25 15.42 -4.10
N VAL A 93 -0.91 15.22 -3.48
CA VAL A 93 -1.73 16.32 -2.95
C VAL A 93 -1.72 16.36 -1.43
N ALA A 94 -1.37 15.27 -0.76
CA ALA A 94 -1.22 15.22 0.70
C ALA A 94 -0.31 14.07 1.08
N VAL A 95 0.32 14.18 2.25
CA VAL A 95 1.14 13.12 2.83
C VAL A 95 0.69 12.89 4.27
N ASN A 96 0.89 11.67 4.77
CA ASN A 96 0.50 11.33 6.14
C ASN A 96 1.59 11.78 7.12
N GLU A 97 1.47 12.99 7.62
CA GLU A 97 2.44 13.59 8.52
C GLU A 97 2.55 12.84 9.86
N ALA A 98 1.52 12.08 10.24
CA ALA A 98 1.56 11.28 11.48
C ALA A 98 2.67 10.22 11.45
N LEU A 99 3.11 9.80 10.27
CA LEU A 99 4.16 8.80 10.13
C LEU A 99 5.54 9.31 10.55
N GLU A 100 5.72 10.63 10.63
CA GLU A 100 6.97 11.22 11.12
C GLU A 100 7.20 10.85 12.59
N ASP A 101 6.15 10.92 13.41
CA ASP A 101 6.24 10.60 14.83
C ASP A 101 5.86 9.16 15.16
N ALA A 102 5.02 8.54 14.30
CA ALA A 102 4.47 7.21 14.55
C ALA A 102 4.54 6.34 13.29
N PRO A 103 5.75 6.01 12.79
CA PRO A 103 5.87 5.20 11.57
C PRO A 103 5.29 3.79 11.74
N GLU A 104 5.19 3.29 12.97
CA GLU A 104 4.60 1.98 13.28
C GLU A 104 3.11 1.89 12.95
N LEU A 105 2.44 2.99 12.63
CA LEU A 105 1.06 2.95 12.15
C LEU A 105 0.92 2.12 10.87
N ILE A 106 1.97 2.07 10.05
CA ILE A 106 1.98 1.24 8.86
C ILE A 106 1.80 -0.24 9.23
N ASN A 107 2.42 -0.67 10.31
CA ASN A 107 2.29 -2.06 10.79
C ASN A 107 0.98 -2.28 11.54
N GLN A 108 0.53 -1.31 12.30
CA GLN A 108 -0.62 -1.46 13.18
C GLN A 108 -1.96 -1.33 12.45
N ASP A 109 -2.01 -0.45 11.44
CA ASP A 109 -3.26 -0.14 10.73
C ASP A 109 -2.96 0.22 9.27
N PRO A 110 -2.48 -0.75 8.48
CA PRO A 110 -2.01 -0.47 7.12
C PRO A 110 -3.08 0.06 6.17
N TYR A 111 -4.34 -0.34 6.38
CA TYR A 111 -5.46 0.11 5.54
C TYR A 111 -6.17 1.35 6.06
N GLY A 112 -5.74 1.88 7.19
CA GLY A 112 -6.33 3.06 7.81
C GLY A 112 -5.29 4.10 8.15
N LYS A 113 -4.98 4.25 9.43
CA LYS A 113 -4.08 5.31 9.93
C LYS A 113 -2.67 5.26 9.36
N GLY A 114 -2.24 4.10 8.87
CA GLY A 114 -0.91 3.90 8.27
C GLY A 114 -0.83 4.23 6.78
N TRP A 115 -1.76 4.98 6.23
CA TRP A 115 -1.70 5.39 4.83
C TRP A 115 -0.45 6.24 4.56
N LEU A 116 -0.01 6.28 3.31
CA LEU A 116 1.24 6.97 2.92
C LEU A 116 0.99 8.34 2.34
N VAL A 117 0.30 8.41 1.22
CA VAL A 117 0.10 9.65 0.46
C VAL A 117 -1.28 9.67 -0.18
N ASP A 118 -1.76 10.87 -0.49
CA ASP A 118 -2.92 11.08 -1.35
C ASP A 118 -2.43 11.61 -2.70
N VAL A 119 -2.94 11.03 -3.78
CA VAL A 119 -2.50 11.31 -5.14
C VAL A 119 -3.71 11.69 -6.00
N ARG A 120 -3.55 12.74 -6.81
CA ARG A 120 -4.50 13.00 -7.89
C ARG A 120 -4.00 12.22 -9.11
N PRO A 121 -4.67 11.09 -9.49
CA PRO A 121 -4.20 10.30 -10.62
C PRO A 121 -4.32 11.06 -11.93
N ALA A 122 -3.38 10.79 -12.85
CA ALA A 122 -3.46 11.33 -14.21
C ALA A 122 -4.66 10.76 -14.97
N ALA A 123 -5.01 9.51 -14.68
CA ALA A 123 -6.18 8.82 -15.24
C ALA A 123 -6.73 7.83 -14.22
N TRP A 124 -8.05 7.66 -14.23
CA TRP A 124 -8.69 6.68 -13.35
C TRP A 124 -9.86 6.00 -14.08
N PRO A 125 -10.03 4.64 -13.97
CA PRO A 125 -9.12 3.75 -13.24
C PRO A 125 -7.75 3.66 -13.92
N ALA A 126 -6.72 3.46 -13.10
CA ALA A 126 -5.36 3.29 -13.59
C ALA A 126 -5.17 1.87 -14.12
N ALA A 127 -4.39 1.75 -15.18
CA ALA A 127 -4.11 0.45 -15.78
C ALA A 127 -3.29 -0.44 -14.83
N GLY A 128 -3.58 -1.73 -14.83
CA GLY A 128 -2.81 -2.72 -14.08
C GLY A 128 -3.22 -2.88 -12.62
N LEU A 129 -4.21 -2.15 -12.14
CA LEU A 129 -4.70 -2.35 -10.77
C LEU A 129 -5.63 -3.55 -10.72
N LEU A 130 -5.52 -4.30 -9.61
CA LEU A 130 -6.30 -5.50 -9.34
C LEU A 130 -7.39 -5.18 -8.31
N ASP A 131 -8.55 -5.82 -8.43
CA ASP A 131 -9.51 -5.77 -7.34
C ASP A 131 -9.05 -6.66 -6.18
N ALA A 132 -9.77 -6.63 -5.07
CA ALA A 132 -9.35 -7.34 -3.87
C ALA A 132 -9.27 -8.87 -4.07
N PRO A 133 -10.26 -9.53 -4.70
CA PRO A 133 -10.13 -10.98 -4.94
C PRO A 133 -8.95 -11.35 -5.84
N ALA A 134 -8.69 -10.57 -6.89
CA ALA A 134 -7.56 -10.83 -7.79
C ALA A 134 -6.23 -10.63 -7.06
N TYR A 135 -6.12 -9.56 -6.26
CA TYR A 135 -4.92 -9.33 -5.46
C TYR A 135 -4.72 -10.45 -4.44
N LEU A 136 -5.80 -10.91 -3.79
CA LEU A 136 -5.72 -12.00 -2.82
C LEU A 136 -5.05 -13.23 -3.44
N THR A 137 -5.40 -13.56 -4.69
CA THR A 137 -4.79 -14.69 -5.41
C THR A 137 -3.30 -14.46 -5.66
N VAL A 138 -2.94 -13.27 -6.16
CA VAL A 138 -1.53 -12.92 -6.43
C VAL A 138 -0.72 -12.93 -5.14
N MET A 139 -1.23 -12.29 -4.11
CA MET A 139 -0.55 -12.17 -2.82
C MET A 139 -0.37 -13.53 -2.15
N THR A 140 -1.37 -14.40 -2.22
CA THR A 140 -1.26 -15.75 -1.64
C THR A 140 -0.09 -16.51 -2.27
N ALA A 141 0.05 -16.42 -3.60
CA ALA A 141 1.17 -17.06 -4.29
C ALA A 141 2.51 -16.47 -3.86
N GLN A 142 2.60 -15.15 -3.68
CA GLN A 142 3.81 -14.48 -3.21
C GLN A 142 4.15 -14.93 -1.78
N ALA A 143 3.15 -15.00 -0.90
CA ALA A 143 3.35 -15.43 0.48
C ALA A 143 3.80 -16.89 0.56
N GLU A 144 3.23 -17.76 -0.27
CA GLU A 144 3.64 -19.16 -0.34
C GLU A 144 5.08 -19.30 -0.82
N ALA A 145 5.47 -18.49 -1.80
CA ALA A 145 6.85 -18.48 -2.31
C ALA A 145 7.85 -18.03 -1.23
N GLU A 146 7.50 -17.01 -0.44
CA GLU A 146 8.33 -16.57 0.68
C GLU A 146 8.45 -17.64 1.76
N ALA A 147 7.35 -18.32 2.08
CA ALA A 147 7.34 -19.37 3.10
C ALA A 147 8.17 -20.58 2.67
N ALA A 148 8.30 -20.83 1.38
CA ALA A 148 9.04 -21.97 0.84
C ALA A 148 10.56 -21.68 0.70
N SER A 149 10.98 -20.44 0.82
CA SER A 149 12.39 -20.05 0.64
C SER A 149 13.24 -20.22 1.89
#